data_6b1fe4f09b4573c466a3bfc5627a04b2
#
_entry.id   6b1fe4f09b4573c466a3bfc5627a04b2
#
_cell.length_a   1.000
_cell.length_b   1.000
_cell.length_c   1.000
_cell.angle_alpha   90.00
_cell.angle_beta   90.00
_cell.angle_gamma   90.00
#
_symmetry.space_group_name_H-M   'P 1'
#
loop_
_entity.id
_entity.type
_entity.pdbx_description
1 polymer ?
#
loop_
_entity_poly.entity_id
_entity_poly.type
_entity_poly.pdbx_seq_one_letter_code
_entity_poly.pdbx_strand_id
1 'polypeptide(L)'
;MLVKTSMKFLFYHFSQFLRISNKFVTISSNNMCQDARIIFEAAYKSVQPLNLISEQIKVNGDILEIQGKRFTISKNVHIIGFGKAVLGMAATLETKLKENLVSGILSVPEGIQSALQTKLQNFLEAKSCIQIYEGASKNIPDDNSLLTASKITDLVSTLNESDLLIVLISGGGSALLPAPKPPLTLKDKQKVIQLLASRGAEIEELNAVRKRLSMLKGGKLAILAKPAEVISLVLSDIIGDPLGMIASGPTVQNTDNPSLAMSIIEKYKLHNQLPESVIQILTNTSVENQNESFSHVSNFIIGNNKTALNAAAKIAEDLDYDSFILTNKLTGIASNTGRNLILLITAALQNKFEFFNDIYEQLDLHSHLKETLFNYLNNFQNQNKKLCLLLGGETTVTVYGSGVGGRNQELALAAALELHKNKPDNNITLLSAGTDGIDGPTCAAGAIATISEIEEAKSKGLDPSAFLNNNDSYTFFSQLNEQWLVKTGHTGTNVMDVIIILIG
;
A
#
# COMPACT_ATOMS: atom_id res chain seq x y z
N MET A 1 -32.69 -20.04 23.38
CA MET A 1 -31.60 -20.91 23.83
C MET A 1 -30.50 -21.09 22.77
N LEU A 2 -30.65 -20.55 21.58
CA LEU A 2 -29.69 -20.64 20.46
C LEU A 2 -28.70 -19.45 20.32
N VAL A 3 -28.92 -18.34 21.01
CA VAL A 3 -28.05 -17.14 20.93
C VAL A 3 -26.83 -17.22 21.88
N LYS A 4 -26.86 -18.08 22.90
CA LYS A 4 -25.71 -18.28 23.81
C LYS A 4 -24.59 -19.19 23.27
N THR A 5 -24.85 -19.91 22.17
CA THR A 5 -23.87 -20.87 21.61
C THR A 5 -22.92 -20.20 20.63
N SER A 6 -23.34 -19.16 19.91
CA SER A 6 -22.48 -18.48 18.92
C SER A 6 -21.42 -17.57 19.57
N MET A 7 -21.75 -16.91 20.68
CA MET A 7 -20.76 -16.10 21.43
C MET A 7 -19.67 -16.95 22.12
N LYS A 8 -19.98 -18.19 22.50
CA LYS A 8 -18.97 -19.12 23.05
C LYS A 8 -18.00 -19.62 21.98
N PHE A 9 -18.44 -19.72 20.72
CA PHE A 9 -17.57 -20.14 19.62
C PHE A 9 -16.56 -19.03 19.22
N LEU A 10 -16.98 -17.76 19.21
CA LEU A 10 -16.07 -16.63 18.96
C LEU A 10 -15.05 -16.45 20.10
N PHE A 11 -15.48 -16.59 21.37
CA PHE A 11 -14.56 -16.51 22.53
C PHE A 11 -13.60 -17.70 22.59
N TYR A 12 -14.02 -18.88 22.13
CA TYR A 12 -13.16 -20.06 22.08
C TYR A 12 -12.05 -19.94 21.02
N HIS A 13 -12.35 -19.41 19.85
CA HIS A 13 -11.34 -19.12 18.83
C HIS A 13 -10.41 -17.96 19.23
N PHE A 14 -10.91 -16.94 19.90
CA PHE A 14 -10.09 -15.84 20.42
C PHE A 14 -9.17 -16.31 21.57
N SER A 15 -9.66 -17.20 22.45
CA SER A 15 -8.84 -17.79 23.51
C SER A 15 -7.86 -18.86 23.01
N GLN A 16 -8.16 -19.56 21.92
CA GLN A 16 -7.17 -20.41 21.25
C GLN A 16 -6.09 -19.58 20.52
N PHE A 17 -6.45 -18.44 19.96
CA PHE A 17 -5.49 -17.51 19.35
C PHE A 17 -4.53 -16.94 20.42
N LEU A 18 -5.02 -16.59 21.60
CA LEU A 18 -4.21 -16.19 22.76
C LEU A 18 -3.44 -17.35 23.40
N ARG A 19 -3.95 -18.61 23.32
CA ARG A 19 -3.22 -19.80 23.82
C ARG A 19 -2.18 -20.31 22.84
N ILE A 20 -2.30 -20.04 21.56
CA ILE A 20 -1.25 -20.32 20.55
C ILE A 20 -0.12 -19.31 20.72
N SER A 21 -0.39 -18.02 21.02
CA SER A 21 0.64 -17.05 21.38
C SER A 21 1.39 -17.41 22.67
N ASN A 22 0.72 -17.98 23.67
CA ASN A 22 1.35 -18.37 24.94
C ASN A 22 2.06 -19.73 24.92
N LYS A 23 1.96 -20.52 23.84
CA LYS A 23 2.70 -21.79 23.70
C LYS A 23 4.01 -21.66 22.94
N PHE A 24 4.32 -20.49 22.39
CA PHE A 24 5.60 -20.22 21.71
C PHE A 24 6.59 -19.38 22.52
N VAL A 25 6.31 -19.10 23.79
CA VAL A 25 7.22 -18.39 24.70
C VAL A 25 8.04 -19.36 25.54
N THR A 26 8.60 -20.38 24.96
CA THR A 26 9.73 -21.11 25.54
C THR A 26 10.57 -21.72 24.43
N ILE A 27 11.32 -20.91 23.73
CA ILE A 27 12.51 -21.34 23.01
C ILE A 27 13.52 -20.21 23.05
N SER A 28 14.60 -20.53 23.68
CA SER A 28 15.89 -19.85 23.74
C SER A 28 16.23 -18.90 22.59
N SER A 29 16.79 -17.76 23.00
CA SER A 29 17.88 -17.01 22.37
C SER A 29 17.79 -16.67 20.89
N ASN A 30 17.59 -15.37 20.63
CA ASN A 30 18.23 -14.59 19.58
C ASN A 30 18.13 -15.10 18.15
N ASN A 31 16.92 -15.28 17.64
CA ASN A 31 16.80 -15.28 16.19
C ASN A 31 16.14 -13.97 15.72
N MET A 32 16.94 -12.89 15.66
CA MET A 32 16.48 -11.58 15.19
C MET A 32 15.82 -11.65 13.82
N CYS A 33 16.20 -12.60 12.97
CA CYS A 33 15.51 -12.85 11.70
C CYS A 33 14.07 -13.33 11.91
N GLN A 34 13.82 -14.14 12.93
CA GLN A 34 12.46 -14.59 13.26
C GLN A 34 11.65 -13.47 13.90
N ASP A 35 12.26 -12.70 14.80
CA ASP A 35 11.61 -11.53 15.40
C ASP A 35 11.21 -10.51 14.32
N ALA A 36 12.10 -10.22 13.35
CA ALA A 36 11.79 -9.34 12.23
C ALA A 36 10.61 -9.84 11.40
N ARG A 37 10.48 -11.16 11.18
CA ARG A 37 9.32 -11.76 10.49
C ARG A 37 8.04 -11.63 11.28
N ILE A 38 8.06 -11.83 12.59
CA ILE A 38 6.90 -11.68 13.49
C ILE A 38 6.43 -10.23 13.47
N ILE A 39 7.36 -9.28 13.55
CA ILE A 39 7.06 -7.84 13.49
C ILE A 39 6.45 -7.47 12.12
N PHE A 40 7.03 -7.97 11.01
CA PHE A 40 6.49 -7.74 9.67
C PHE A 40 5.10 -8.37 9.48
N GLU A 41 4.89 -9.57 10.03
CA GLU A 41 3.60 -10.25 9.98
C GLU A 41 2.51 -9.43 10.68
N ALA A 42 2.82 -8.86 11.84
CA ALA A 42 1.91 -7.97 12.55
C ALA A 42 1.62 -6.68 11.74
N ALA A 43 2.66 -6.12 11.10
CA ALA A 43 2.50 -4.94 10.25
C ALA A 43 1.47 -5.15 9.14
N TYR A 44 1.66 -6.16 8.26
CA TYR A 44 0.72 -6.36 7.16
C TYR A 44 -0.64 -6.89 7.61
N LYS A 45 -0.72 -7.70 8.67
CA LYS A 45 -1.99 -8.17 9.21
C LYS A 45 -2.86 -7.05 9.76
N SER A 46 -2.26 -6.04 10.40
CA SER A 46 -3.00 -4.89 10.94
C SER A 46 -3.75 -4.10 9.87
N VAL A 47 -3.24 -4.12 8.64
CA VAL A 47 -3.82 -3.41 7.50
C VAL A 47 -4.58 -4.33 6.53
N GLN A 48 -4.83 -5.57 6.92
CA GLN A 48 -5.75 -6.43 6.17
C GLN A 48 -7.19 -5.93 6.29
N PRO A 49 -7.97 -5.96 5.20
CA PRO A 49 -9.34 -5.44 5.18
C PRO A 49 -10.23 -5.93 6.32
N LEU A 50 -10.15 -7.22 6.65
CA LEU A 50 -10.93 -7.83 7.73
C LEU A 50 -10.67 -7.11 9.08
N ASN A 51 -9.41 -6.85 9.42
CA ASN A 51 -9.03 -6.22 10.68
C ASN A 51 -9.43 -4.75 10.67
N LEU A 52 -9.09 -4.01 9.61
CA LEU A 52 -9.42 -2.59 9.48
C LEU A 52 -10.92 -2.30 9.58
N ILE A 53 -11.73 -3.04 8.81
CA ILE A 53 -13.19 -2.88 8.80
C ILE A 53 -13.79 -3.32 10.14
N SER A 54 -13.26 -4.40 10.75
CA SER A 54 -13.79 -4.91 12.03
C SER A 54 -13.55 -3.95 13.19
N GLU A 55 -12.40 -3.30 13.20
CA GLU A 55 -12.01 -2.38 14.27
C GLU A 55 -12.63 -0.99 14.12
N GLN A 56 -12.69 -0.45 12.90
CA GLN A 56 -13.03 0.96 12.66
C GLN A 56 -14.49 1.19 12.29
N ILE A 57 -15.21 0.15 11.86
CA ILE A 57 -16.59 0.27 11.41
C ILE A 57 -17.51 -0.52 12.33
N LYS A 58 -18.47 0.19 12.94
CA LYS A 58 -19.48 -0.40 13.80
C LYS A 58 -20.87 -0.22 13.20
N VAL A 59 -21.68 -1.27 13.25
CA VAL A 59 -23.09 -1.24 12.84
C VAL A 59 -23.93 -1.64 14.05
N ASN A 60 -24.77 -0.73 14.53
CA ASN A 60 -25.65 -0.93 15.67
C ASN A 60 -27.08 -0.51 15.28
N GLY A 61 -27.94 -1.50 14.95
CA GLY A 61 -29.28 -1.22 14.41
C GLY A 61 -29.17 -0.41 13.12
N ASP A 62 -29.82 0.74 13.09
CA ASP A 62 -29.87 1.63 11.93
C ASP A 62 -28.73 2.66 11.90
N ILE A 63 -27.68 2.45 12.68
CA ILE A 63 -26.54 3.37 12.76
C ILE A 63 -25.27 2.68 12.31
N LEU A 64 -24.63 3.26 11.29
CA LEU A 64 -23.27 2.97 10.86
C LEU A 64 -22.34 4.04 11.46
N GLU A 65 -21.35 3.61 12.24
CA GLU A 65 -20.34 4.48 12.84
C GLU A 65 -18.95 4.20 12.27
N ILE A 66 -18.28 5.25 11.80
CA ILE A 66 -16.93 5.18 11.20
C ILE A 66 -16.09 6.31 11.79
N GLN A 67 -15.01 5.98 12.51
CA GLN A 67 -14.11 6.96 13.15
C GLN A 67 -14.88 8.06 13.92
N GLY A 68 -15.95 7.68 14.63
CA GLY A 68 -16.78 8.59 15.45
C GLY A 68 -17.88 9.36 14.69
N LYS A 69 -17.87 9.34 13.34
CA LYS A 69 -18.97 9.89 12.55
C LYS A 69 -20.08 8.85 12.37
N ARG A 70 -21.34 9.28 12.50
CA ARG A 70 -22.54 8.42 12.45
C ARG A 70 -23.37 8.69 11.22
N PHE A 71 -23.88 7.63 10.61
CA PHE A 71 -24.72 7.65 9.43
C PHE A 71 -25.94 6.76 9.68
N THR A 72 -27.10 7.19 9.20
CA THR A 72 -28.33 6.39 9.29
C THR A 72 -28.39 5.41 8.11
N ILE A 73 -28.68 4.14 8.40
CA ILE A 73 -28.86 3.09 7.40
C ILE A 73 -30.23 2.44 7.59
N SER A 74 -30.92 2.16 6.49
CA SER A 74 -32.27 1.55 6.50
C SER A 74 -32.55 0.84 5.18
N LYS A 75 -31.86 -0.28 4.91
CA LYS A 75 -31.95 -1.04 3.63
C LYS A 75 -31.72 -0.18 2.39
N ASN A 76 -30.74 0.70 2.47
CA ASN A 76 -30.48 1.74 1.49
C ASN A 76 -28.98 1.87 1.17
N VAL A 77 -28.17 0.91 1.58
CA VAL A 77 -26.73 0.97 1.38
C VAL A 77 -26.34 0.32 0.06
N HIS A 78 -25.56 1.02 -0.72
CA HIS A 78 -24.97 0.54 -1.96
C HIS A 78 -23.45 0.56 -1.85
N ILE A 79 -22.77 -0.48 -2.36
CA ILE A 79 -21.31 -0.56 -2.35
C ILE A 79 -20.77 -0.54 -3.76
N ILE A 80 -19.83 0.34 -4.02
CA ILE A 80 -18.95 0.22 -5.20
C ILE A 80 -17.50 0.14 -4.73
N GLY A 81 -16.66 -0.55 -5.49
CA GLY A 81 -15.24 -0.66 -5.13
C GLY A 81 -14.34 -0.88 -6.32
N PHE A 82 -13.13 -0.32 -6.27
CA PHE A 82 -12.11 -0.49 -7.30
C PHE A 82 -10.72 -0.47 -6.67
N GLY A 83 -9.98 -1.56 -6.84
CA GLY A 83 -8.64 -1.74 -6.27
C GLY A 83 -8.31 -3.17 -5.88
N LYS A 84 -7.06 -3.40 -5.48
CA LYS A 84 -6.53 -4.73 -5.15
C LYS A 84 -7.10 -5.32 -3.85
N ALA A 85 -7.49 -4.48 -2.89
CA ALA A 85 -7.95 -4.92 -1.56
C ALA A 85 -9.48 -4.81 -1.37
N VAL A 86 -10.21 -4.23 -2.33
CA VAL A 86 -11.64 -3.91 -2.15
C VAL A 86 -12.52 -5.15 -2.01
N LEU A 87 -12.10 -6.31 -2.52
CA LEU A 87 -12.84 -7.56 -2.35
C LEU A 87 -12.93 -7.95 -0.87
N GLY A 88 -11.82 -7.94 -0.16
CA GLY A 88 -11.81 -8.20 1.29
C GLY A 88 -12.56 -7.14 2.10
N MET A 89 -12.48 -5.86 1.68
CA MET A 89 -13.23 -4.78 2.32
C MET A 89 -14.75 -4.99 2.16
N ALA A 90 -15.21 -5.29 0.95
CA ALA A 90 -16.61 -5.50 0.66
C ALA A 90 -17.18 -6.74 1.39
N ALA A 91 -16.46 -7.85 1.39
CA ALA A 91 -16.86 -9.07 2.09
C ALA A 91 -17.06 -8.84 3.60
N THR A 92 -16.14 -8.07 4.22
CA THR A 92 -16.27 -7.76 5.65
C THR A 92 -17.44 -6.80 5.92
N LEU A 93 -17.67 -5.82 5.04
CA LEU A 93 -18.80 -4.90 5.14
C LEU A 93 -20.14 -5.61 4.95
N GLU A 94 -20.25 -6.53 3.98
CA GLU A 94 -21.47 -7.31 3.75
C GLU A 94 -21.93 -8.03 5.02
N THR A 95 -21.00 -8.69 5.73
CA THR A 95 -21.31 -9.36 7.01
C THR A 95 -21.77 -8.40 8.10
N LYS A 96 -21.32 -7.14 8.09
CA LYS A 96 -21.74 -6.12 9.06
C LYS A 96 -23.05 -5.45 8.69
N LEU A 97 -23.25 -5.13 7.43
CA LEU A 97 -24.42 -4.40 6.93
C LEU A 97 -25.66 -5.29 6.79
N LYS A 98 -25.46 -6.58 6.48
CA LYS A 98 -26.54 -7.58 6.32
C LYS A 98 -27.65 -7.08 5.37
N GLU A 99 -28.90 -7.07 5.84
CA GLU A 99 -30.08 -6.63 5.09
C GLU A 99 -30.10 -5.15 4.73
N ASN A 100 -29.24 -4.32 5.31
CA ASN A 100 -29.10 -2.91 4.93
C ASN A 100 -28.38 -2.73 3.59
N LEU A 101 -27.61 -3.75 3.16
CA LEU A 101 -26.93 -3.74 1.86
C LEU A 101 -27.89 -4.16 0.76
N VAL A 102 -28.11 -3.27 -0.21
CA VAL A 102 -29.07 -3.44 -1.32
C VAL A 102 -28.38 -3.98 -2.57
N SER A 103 -27.23 -3.43 -2.92
CA SER A 103 -26.47 -3.83 -4.11
C SER A 103 -25.01 -3.48 -4.01
N GLY A 104 -24.18 -4.09 -4.86
CA GLY A 104 -22.79 -3.72 -4.95
C GLY A 104 -22.14 -4.11 -6.26
N ILE A 105 -21.11 -3.34 -6.67
CA ILE A 105 -20.29 -3.63 -7.86
C ILE A 105 -18.83 -3.39 -7.52
N LEU A 106 -17.99 -4.42 -7.73
CA LEU A 106 -16.56 -4.35 -7.52
C LEU A 106 -15.79 -4.53 -8.83
N SER A 107 -14.84 -3.65 -9.07
CA SER A 107 -13.82 -3.77 -10.11
C SER A 107 -12.50 -4.18 -9.47
N VAL A 108 -12.03 -5.38 -9.75
CA VAL A 108 -10.85 -5.98 -9.10
C VAL A 108 -9.83 -6.46 -10.14
N PRO A 109 -8.53 -6.58 -9.78
CA PRO A 109 -7.53 -7.08 -10.71
C PRO A 109 -7.84 -8.50 -11.21
N GLU A 110 -7.48 -8.76 -12.47
CA GLU A 110 -7.56 -10.10 -13.06
C GLU A 110 -6.84 -11.14 -12.19
N GLY A 111 -7.50 -12.28 -11.95
CA GLY A 111 -6.97 -13.42 -11.18
C GLY A 111 -7.03 -13.27 -9.66
N ILE A 112 -7.49 -12.14 -9.13
CA ILE A 112 -7.51 -11.91 -7.66
C ILE A 112 -8.46 -12.87 -6.94
N GLN A 113 -9.59 -13.21 -7.53
CA GLN A 113 -10.54 -14.14 -6.93
C GLN A 113 -9.91 -15.53 -6.75
N SER A 114 -9.22 -16.04 -7.76
CA SER A 114 -8.51 -17.32 -7.70
C SER A 114 -7.35 -17.28 -6.69
N ALA A 115 -6.58 -16.21 -6.66
CA ALA A 115 -5.44 -16.05 -5.76
C ALA A 115 -5.85 -16.02 -4.28
N LEU A 116 -7.04 -15.51 -3.98
CA LEU A 116 -7.54 -15.37 -2.62
C LEU A 116 -8.43 -16.55 -2.18
N GLN A 117 -9.02 -17.34 -3.09
CA GLN A 117 -9.87 -18.50 -2.77
C GLN A 117 -9.21 -19.52 -1.83
N THR A 118 -7.89 -19.71 -1.94
CA THR A 118 -7.13 -20.63 -1.09
C THR A 118 -6.94 -20.15 0.35
N LYS A 119 -7.02 -18.81 0.58
CA LYS A 119 -6.75 -18.19 1.88
C LYS A 119 -8.00 -17.77 2.64
N LEU A 120 -9.09 -17.51 1.94
CA LEU A 120 -10.33 -17.00 2.52
C LEU A 120 -11.48 -17.84 1.95
N GLN A 121 -11.85 -18.91 2.67
CA GLN A 121 -13.03 -19.71 2.34
C GLN A 121 -14.27 -18.79 2.32
N ASN A 122 -14.87 -18.62 1.13
CA ASN A 122 -16.10 -17.86 0.86
C ASN A 122 -15.99 -16.35 1.17
N PHE A 123 -15.43 -15.56 0.23
CA PHE A 123 -15.31 -14.09 0.35
C PHE A 123 -16.65 -13.38 0.55
N LEU A 124 -17.64 -13.75 -0.24
CA LEU A 124 -18.99 -13.21 -0.15
C LEU A 124 -19.96 -14.32 0.23
N GLU A 125 -21.09 -13.95 0.80
CA GLU A 125 -22.15 -14.91 1.11
C GLU A 125 -22.69 -15.57 -0.18
N ALA A 126 -23.20 -16.79 -0.08
CA ALA A 126 -23.70 -17.54 -1.25
C ALA A 126 -24.86 -16.83 -1.98
N LYS A 127 -25.52 -15.87 -1.34
CA LYS A 127 -26.58 -15.02 -1.88
C LYS A 127 -26.20 -13.54 -1.87
N SER A 128 -24.91 -13.24 -2.05
CA SER A 128 -24.43 -11.85 -2.09
C SER A 128 -25.11 -11.04 -3.18
N CYS A 129 -25.49 -9.80 -2.86
CA CYS A 129 -25.94 -8.81 -3.83
C CYS A 129 -24.80 -8.05 -4.49
N ILE A 130 -23.53 -8.38 -4.17
CA ILE A 130 -22.33 -7.75 -4.71
C ILE A 130 -21.87 -8.51 -5.95
N GLN A 131 -21.75 -7.81 -7.07
CA GLN A 131 -21.21 -8.33 -8.32
C GLN A 131 -19.73 -8.00 -8.43
N ILE A 132 -18.90 -9.00 -8.76
CA ILE A 132 -17.45 -8.87 -8.89
C ILE A 132 -17.07 -9.01 -10.36
N TYR A 133 -16.30 -8.04 -10.86
CA TYR A 133 -15.76 -8.03 -12.21
C TYR A 133 -14.25 -7.90 -12.17
N GLU A 134 -13.53 -8.83 -12.80
CA GLU A 134 -12.08 -8.78 -12.95
C GLU A 134 -11.67 -8.03 -14.22
N GLY A 135 -10.59 -7.25 -14.14
CA GLY A 135 -10.04 -6.53 -15.26
C GLY A 135 -8.71 -5.88 -14.94
N ALA A 136 -8.27 -4.97 -15.81
CA ALA A 136 -7.01 -4.23 -15.69
C ALA A 136 -5.80 -5.15 -15.47
N SER A 137 -5.65 -6.17 -16.32
CA SER A 137 -4.48 -7.05 -16.33
C SER A 137 -3.19 -6.24 -16.30
N LYS A 138 -2.23 -6.65 -15.47
CA LYS A 138 -0.95 -5.94 -15.25
C LYS A 138 -1.12 -4.45 -14.88
N ASN A 139 -2.22 -4.11 -14.20
CA ASN A 139 -2.55 -2.74 -13.81
C ASN A 139 -2.72 -1.77 -15.01
N ILE A 140 -3.10 -2.29 -16.18
CA ILE A 140 -3.41 -1.51 -17.39
C ILE A 140 -4.92 -1.56 -17.61
N PRO A 141 -5.61 -0.41 -17.75
CA PRO A 141 -7.04 -0.40 -18.06
C PRO A 141 -7.35 -1.21 -19.31
N ASP A 142 -8.43 -1.99 -19.30
CA ASP A 142 -8.88 -2.85 -20.39
C ASP A 142 -10.41 -2.73 -20.62
N ASP A 143 -10.94 -3.46 -21.60
CA ASP A 143 -12.36 -3.42 -21.93
C ASP A 143 -13.24 -3.96 -20.79
N ASN A 144 -12.73 -4.91 -19.97
CA ASN A 144 -13.45 -5.43 -18.82
C ASN A 144 -13.57 -4.36 -17.72
N SER A 145 -12.47 -3.67 -17.40
CA SER A 145 -12.50 -2.57 -16.45
C SER A 145 -13.36 -1.39 -16.95
N LEU A 146 -13.37 -1.13 -18.27
CA LEU A 146 -14.22 -0.11 -18.87
C LEU A 146 -15.71 -0.48 -18.74
N LEU A 147 -16.07 -1.73 -19.03
CA LEU A 147 -17.44 -2.24 -18.86
C LEU A 147 -17.89 -2.14 -17.40
N THR A 148 -17.01 -2.49 -16.47
CA THR A 148 -17.29 -2.40 -15.03
C THR A 148 -17.49 -0.95 -14.59
N ALA A 149 -16.65 -0.02 -15.10
CA ALA A 149 -16.80 1.40 -14.83
C ALA A 149 -18.14 1.95 -15.37
N SER A 150 -18.63 1.45 -16.52
CA SER A 150 -19.97 1.78 -17.03
C SER A 150 -21.07 1.29 -16.07
N LYS A 151 -21.00 0.02 -15.63
CA LYS A 151 -21.97 -0.53 -14.67
C LYS A 151 -21.98 0.25 -13.33
N ILE A 152 -20.80 0.66 -12.85
CA ILE A 152 -20.69 1.53 -11.67
C ILE A 152 -21.36 2.88 -11.95
N THR A 153 -21.12 3.48 -13.11
CA THR A 153 -21.74 4.74 -13.52
C THR A 153 -23.27 4.62 -13.55
N ASP A 154 -23.79 3.55 -14.15
CA ASP A 154 -25.23 3.29 -14.23
C ASP A 154 -25.84 3.14 -12.83
N LEU A 155 -25.24 2.33 -11.94
CA LEU A 155 -25.71 2.18 -10.56
C LEU A 155 -25.73 3.53 -9.82
N VAL A 156 -24.61 4.26 -9.86
CA VAL A 156 -24.47 5.52 -9.12
C VAL A 156 -25.45 6.58 -9.61
N SER A 157 -25.74 6.62 -10.91
CA SER A 157 -26.69 7.58 -11.49
C SER A 157 -28.17 7.35 -11.11
N THR A 158 -28.49 6.16 -10.57
CA THR A 158 -29.85 5.83 -10.11
C THR A 158 -30.14 6.18 -8.65
N LEU A 159 -29.10 6.54 -7.89
CA LEU A 159 -29.21 6.82 -6.46
C LEU A 159 -29.98 8.11 -6.19
N ASN A 160 -30.68 8.12 -5.07
CA ASN A 160 -31.52 9.25 -4.62
C ASN A 160 -31.11 9.70 -3.19
N GLU A 161 -31.78 10.70 -2.66
CA GLU A 161 -31.47 11.33 -1.37
C GLU A 161 -31.59 10.39 -0.15
N SER A 162 -32.33 9.28 -0.28
CA SER A 162 -32.49 8.30 0.80
C SER A 162 -31.38 7.23 0.76
N ASP A 163 -30.56 7.19 -0.28
CA ASP A 163 -29.53 6.18 -0.48
C ASP A 163 -28.19 6.61 0.13
N LEU A 164 -27.43 5.61 0.57
CA LEU A 164 -26.08 5.75 1.07
C LEU A 164 -25.12 4.96 0.18
N LEU A 165 -24.18 5.64 -0.45
CA LEU A 165 -23.15 5.02 -1.27
C LEU A 165 -21.84 4.87 -0.50
N ILE A 166 -21.38 3.62 -0.32
CA ILE A 166 -20.05 3.33 0.21
C ILE A 166 -19.11 3.05 -0.97
N VAL A 167 -18.04 3.85 -1.09
CA VAL A 167 -17.02 3.74 -2.13
C VAL A 167 -15.75 3.16 -1.52
N LEU A 168 -15.38 1.96 -1.95
CA LEU A 168 -14.17 1.27 -1.51
C LEU A 168 -13.01 1.56 -2.47
N ILE A 169 -11.92 2.10 -1.96
CA ILE A 169 -10.78 2.51 -2.77
C ILE A 169 -9.50 1.91 -2.19
N SER A 170 -8.70 1.28 -3.06
CA SER A 170 -7.35 0.84 -2.71
C SER A 170 -6.42 0.91 -3.92
N GLY A 171 -5.16 0.51 -3.76
CA GLY A 171 -4.16 0.51 -4.82
C GLY A 171 -4.61 -0.14 -6.12
N GLY A 172 -4.17 0.42 -7.25
CA GLY A 172 -4.60 0.00 -8.59
C GLY A 172 -5.92 0.57 -9.08
N GLY A 173 -6.67 1.31 -8.24
CA GLY A 173 -7.99 1.85 -8.57
C GLY A 173 -8.03 2.76 -9.80
N SER A 174 -6.94 3.44 -10.14
CA SER A 174 -6.89 4.26 -11.37
C SER A 174 -7.08 3.45 -12.65
N ALA A 175 -6.56 2.22 -12.70
CA ALA A 175 -6.70 1.33 -13.85
C ALA A 175 -8.06 0.60 -13.85
N LEU A 176 -8.58 0.31 -12.68
CA LEU A 176 -9.82 -0.42 -12.47
C LEU A 176 -11.10 0.43 -12.59
N LEU A 177 -10.97 1.76 -12.65
CA LEU A 177 -12.09 2.69 -12.90
C LEU A 177 -11.79 3.61 -14.10
N PRO A 178 -11.60 3.06 -15.32
CA PRO A 178 -11.45 3.87 -16.52
C PRO A 178 -12.84 4.31 -17.02
N ALA A 179 -13.02 5.61 -17.21
CA ALA A 179 -14.21 6.19 -17.79
C ALA A 179 -13.78 7.37 -18.68
N PRO A 180 -13.36 7.13 -19.93
CA PRO A 180 -12.97 8.19 -20.85
C PRO A 180 -14.11 9.19 -21.07
N LYS A 181 -13.77 10.49 -21.11
CA LYS A 181 -14.74 11.52 -21.44
C LYS A 181 -15.05 11.47 -22.94
N PRO A 182 -16.33 11.38 -23.36
CA PRO A 182 -16.67 11.39 -24.77
C PRO A 182 -16.13 12.64 -25.49
N PRO A 183 -15.65 12.55 -26.74
CA PRO A 183 -15.66 11.37 -27.61
C PRO A 183 -14.45 10.44 -27.49
N LEU A 184 -13.62 10.56 -26.42
CA LEU A 184 -12.40 9.74 -26.26
C LEU A 184 -12.72 8.26 -26.10
N THR A 185 -11.88 7.44 -26.73
CA THR A 185 -11.85 6.01 -26.48
C THR A 185 -10.90 5.66 -25.33
N LEU A 186 -10.98 4.43 -24.82
CA LEU A 186 -10.00 3.93 -23.84
C LEU A 186 -8.58 3.95 -24.42
N LYS A 187 -8.42 3.61 -25.71
CA LYS A 187 -7.13 3.61 -26.40
C LYS A 187 -6.50 5.00 -26.48
N ASP A 188 -7.30 6.04 -26.75
CA ASP A 188 -6.80 7.42 -26.75
C ASP A 188 -6.23 7.79 -25.39
N LYS A 189 -6.97 7.49 -24.33
CA LYS A 189 -6.54 7.77 -22.97
C LYS A 189 -5.28 6.99 -22.58
N GLN A 190 -5.18 5.71 -22.92
CA GLN A 190 -4.00 4.88 -22.71
C GLN A 190 -2.78 5.47 -23.42
N LYS A 191 -2.94 5.85 -24.71
CA LYS A 191 -1.87 6.46 -25.51
C LYS A 191 -1.31 7.74 -24.87
N VAL A 192 -2.19 8.63 -24.38
CA VAL A 192 -1.77 9.87 -23.71
C VAL A 192 -0.92 9.55 -22.48
N ILE A 193 -1.39 8.66 -21.62
CA ILE A 193 -0.70 8.31 -20.37
C ILE A 193 0.63 7.60 -20.65
N GLN A 194 0.67 6.69 -21.63
CA GLN A 194 1.90 6.01 -22.04
C GLN A 194 2.95 6.98 -22.58
N LEU A 195 2.53 7.93 -23.42
CA LEU A 195 3.45 8.95 -23.97
C LEU A 195 4.02 9.84 -22.86
N LEU A 196 3.18 10.29 -21.94
CA LEU A 196 3.64 11.09 -20.79
C LEU A 196 4.60 10.30 -19.90
N ALA A 197 4.24 9.07 -19.53
CA ALA A 197 5.09 8.19 -18.71
C ALA A 197 6.44 7.91 -19.38
N SER A 198 6.46 7.64 -20.71
CA SER A 198 7.71 7.40 -21.46
C SER A 198 8.62 8.63 -21.55
N ARG A 199 8.08 9.84 -21.30
CA ARG A 199 8.84 11.10 -21.21
C ARG A 199 9.24 11.47 -19.79
N GLY A 200 8.97 10.60 -18.81
CA GLY A 200 9.31 10.82 -17.42
C GLY A 200 8.37 11.77 -16.67
N ALA A 201 7.11 11.86 -17.09
CA ALA A 201 6.12 12.64 -16.35
C ALA A 201 5.89 12.06 -14.96
N GLU A 202 5.86 12.92 -13.96
CA GLU A 202 5.62 12.56 -12.56
C GLU A 202 4.17 12.11 -12.34
N ILE A 203 3.92 11.39 -11.25
CA ILE A 203 2.61 10.82 -10.98
C ILE A 203 1.53 11.89 -10.80
N GLU A 204 1.88 13.05 -10.23
CA GLU A 204 1.05 14.24 -10.09
C GLU A 204 0.59 14.76 -11.46
N GLU A 205 1.51 14.86 -12.40
CA GLU A 205 1.25 15.31 -13.76
C GLU A 205 0.37 14.30 -14.51
N LEU A 206 0.67 13.01 -14.39
CA LEU A 206 -0.18 11.95 -14.94
C LEU A 206 -1.60 12.02 -14.39
N ASN A 207 -1.76 12.26 -13.08
CA ASN A 207 -3.07 12.35 -12.45
C ASN A 207 -3.83 13.62 -12.85
N ALA A 208 -3.17 14.75 -13.02
CA ALA A 208 -3.81 15.97 -13.53
C ALA A 208 -4.44 15.73 -14.92
N VAL A 209 -3.70 15.06 -15.82
CA VAL A 209 -4.23 14.70 -17.14
C VAL A 209 -5.31 13.62 -17.04
N ARG A 210 -5.13 12.58 -16.20
CA ARG A 210 -6.15 11.52 -15.97
C ARG A 210 -7.48 12.07 -15.51
N LYS A 211 -7.47 13.04 -14.57
CA LYS A 211 -8.67 13.71 -14.05
C LYS A 211 -9.42 14.46 -15.17
N ARG A 212 -8.69 15.18 -16.02
CA ARG A 212 -9.29 15.94 -17.14
C ARG A 212 -9.97 15.06 -18.19
N LEU A 213 -9.34 13.92 -18.51
CA LEU A 213 -9.80 12.97 -19.51
C LEU A 213 -10.82 11.95 -18.98
N SER A 214 -11.31 12.08 -17.75
CA SER A 214 -12.18 11.10 -17.12
C SER A 214 -13.56 11.68 -16.74
N MET A 215 -14.59 10.84 -16.83
CA MET A 215 -15.95 11.12 -16.34
C MET A 215 -16.12 10.87 -14.83
N LEU A 216 -15.22 10.12 -14.18
CA LEU A 216 -15.40 9.70 -12.78
C LEU A 216 -14.29 10.20 -11.84
N LYS A 217 -13.10 10.54 -12.37
CA LYS A 217 -11.97 11.00 -11.55
C LYS A 217 -12.08 12.49 -11.19
N GLY A 218 -11.30 12.93 -10.17
CA GLY A 218 -11.31 14.33 -9.75
C GLY A 218 -12.67 14.79 -9.22
N GLY A 219 -13.28 14.00 -8.34
CA GLY A 219 -14.54 14.29 -7.66
C GLY A 219 -15.80 14.00 -8.47
N LYS A 220 -15.68 13.67 -9.76
CA LYS A 220 -16.84 13.51 -10.64
C LYS A 220 -17.74 12.32 -10.27
N LEU A 221 -17.17 11.26 -9.69
CA LEU A 221 -17.95 10.14 -9.14
C LEU A 221 -18.87 10.61 -8.00
N ALA A 222 -18.34 11.41 -7.08
CA ALA A 222 -19.15 11.96 -5.98
C ALA A 222 -20.23 12.91 -6.46
N ILE A 223 -19.95 13.70 -7.50
CA ILE A 223 -20.95 14.58 -8.10
C ILE A 223 -22.06 13.77 -8.79
N LEU A 224 -21.70 12.70 -9.49
CA LEU A 224 -22.66 11.80 -10.12
C LEU A 224 -23.58 11.12 -9.09
N ALA A 225 -23.09 10.86 -7.89
CA ALA A 225 -23.84 10.22 -6.82
C ALA A 225 -24.92 11.13 -6.18
N LYS A 226 -24.89 12.44 -6.43
CA LYS A 226 -25.89 13.35 -5.88
C LYS A 226 -27.30 12.96 -6.33
N PRO A 227 -28.30 13.04 -5.42
CA PRO A 227 -28.26 13.63 -4.08
C PRO A 227 -27.92 12.64 -2.95
N ALA A 228 -27.50 11.39 -3.22
CA ALA A 228 -27.16 10.41 -2.21
C ALA A 228 -25.96 10.84 -1.32
N GLU A 229 -25.95 10.39 -0.08
CA GLU A 229 -24.77 10.54 0.81
C GLU A 229 -23.66 9.57 0.40
N VAL A 230 -22.41 10.04 0.40
CA VAL A 230 -21.24 9.26 -0.05
C VAL A 230 -20.24 9.07 1.09
N ILE A 231 -19.91 7.82 1.38
CA ILE A 231 -18.83 7.43 2.30
C ILE A 231 -17.73 6.78 1.49
N SER A 232 -16.53 7.35 1.50
CA SER A 232 -15.36 6.75 0.86
C SER A 232 -14.46 6.12 1.91
N LEU A 233 -14.18 4.83 1.79
CA LEU A 233 -13.25 4.06 2.62
C LEU A 233 -11.99 3.77 1.83
N VAL A 234 -10.88 4.35 2.25
CA VAL A 234 -9.62 4.34 1.50
C VAL A 234 -8.56 3.56 2.25
N LEU A 235 -7.99 2.55 1.59
CA LEU A 235 -6.75 1.90 1.98
C LEU A 235 -5.64 2.50 1.12
N SER A 236 -4.80 3.34 1.73
CA SER A 236 -3.82 4.14 1.01
C SER A 236 -2.51 3.38 0.76
N ASP A 237 -2.08 3.38 -0.49
CA ASP A 237 -0.78 2.88 -0.96
C ASP A 237 0.09 4.00 -1.57
N ILE A 238 -0.17 5.26 -1.20
CA ILE A 238 0.60 6.42 -1.68
C ILE A 238 1.22 7.16 -0.50
N ILE A 239 2.47 7.58 -0.67
CA ILE A 239 3.21 8.34 0.34
C ILE A 239 2.46 9.63 0.71
N GLY A 240 2.24 9.82 2.02
CA GLY A 240 1.56 11.01 2.55
C GLY A 240 0.05 11.00 2.43
N ASP A 241 -0.55 9.94 1.91
CA ASP A 241 -2.00 9.71 1.85
C ASP A 241 -2.81 10.80 1.13
N PRO A 242 -2.36 11.37 0.01
CA PRO A 242 -3.06 12.45 -0.67
C PRO A 242 -4.34 11.91 -1.35
N LEU A 243 -5.48 12.07 -0.70
CA LEU A 243 -6.78 11.55 -1.17
C LEU A 243 -7.10 11.91 -2.64
N GLY A 244 -6.68 13.11 -3.10
CA GLY A 244 -6.85 13.55 -4.48
C GLY A 244 -5.99 12.81 -5.50
N MET A 245 -4.99 12.03 -5.04
CA MET A 245 -4.07 11.24 -5.86
C MET A 245 -4.45 9.76 -5.88
N ILE A 246 -5.00 9.24 -4.79
CA ILE A 246 -5.43 7.84 -4.67
C ILE A 246 -6.56 7.59 -5.66
N ALA A 247 -6.37 6.64 -6.58
CA ALA A 247 -7.25 6.37 -7.72
C ALA A 247 -7.60 7.62 -8.58
N SER A 248 -6.76 8.69 -8.51
CA SER A 248 -6.99 10.02 -9.10
C SER A 248 -8.21 10.76 -8.50
N GLY A 249 -8.50 10.56 -7.21
CA GLY A 249 -9.46 11.31 -6.40
C GLY A 249 -10.91 11.28 -6.89
N PRO A 250 -11.56 10.12 -7.05
CA PRO A 250 -12.94 10.07 -7.58
C PRO A 250 -13.98 10.69 -6.66
N THR A 251 -13.72 10.76 -5.36
CA THR A 251 -14.60 11.32 -4.31
C THR A 251 -14.07 12.60 -3.69
N VAL A 252 -13.02 13.18 -4.27
CA VAL A 252 -12.36 14.39 -3.73
C VAL A 252 -12.46 15.52 -4.74
N GLN A 253 -12.86 16.70 -4.27
CA GLN A 253 -12.94 17.89 -5.11
C GLN A 253 -11.62 18.17 -5.82
N ASN A 254 -11.67 18.35 -7.12
CA ASN A 254 -10.49 18.69 -7.91
C ASN A 254 -10.20 20.19 -7.79
N THR A 255 -9.02 20.51 -7.28
CA THR A 255 -8.52 21.89 -7.15
C THR A 255 -7.47 22.26 -8.19
N ASP A 256 -7.18 21.38 -9.14
CA ASP A 256 -6.21 21.64 -10.20
C ASP A 256 -6.65 22.82 -11.06
N ASN A 257 -5.68 23.66 -11.47
CA ASN A 257 -5.97 24.68 -12.45
C ASN A 257 -6.47 24.04 -13.77
N PRO A 258 -7.57 24.53 -14.36
CA PRO A 258 -8.11 23.97 -15.61
C PRO A 258 -7.11 23.86 -16.76
N SER A 259 -6.12 24.76 -16.84
CA SER A 259 -5.07 24.76 -17.85
C SER A 259 -3.91 23.78 -17.56
N LEU A 260 -3.82 23.26 -16.33
CA LEU A 260 -2.66 22.44 -15.89
C LEU A 260 -2.42 21.24 -16.81
N ALA A 261 -3.49 20.50 -17.16
CA ALA A 261 -3.34 19.32 -18.00
C ALA A 261 -2.79 19.65 -19.39
N MET A 262 -3.19 20.78 -19.98
CA MET A 262 -2.67 21.23 -21.28
C MET A 262 -1.22 21.71 -21.16
N SER A 263 -0.86 22.46 -20.12
CA SER A 263 0.52 22.90 -19.90
C SER A 263 1.49 21.71 -19.72
N ILE A 264 1.02 20.59 -19.15
CA ILE A 264 1.80 19.34 -19.06
C ILE A 264 2.05 18.78 -20.46
N ILE A 265 1.04 18.72 -21.33
CA ILE A 265 1.21 18.26 -22.72
C ILE A 265 2.24 19.13 -23.47
N GLU A 266 2.20 20.44 -23.25
CA GLU A 266 3.16 21.39 -23.85
C GLU A 266 4.57 21.19 -23.30
N LYS A 267 4.73 21.04 -21.97
CA LYS A 267 6.01 20.75 -21.29
C LYS A 267 6.73 19.56 -21.94
N TYR A 268 5.99 18.48 -22.21
CA TYR A 268 6.53 17.26 -22.82
C TYR A 268 6.50 17.27 -24.36
N LYS A 269 6.09 18.37 -25.00
CA LYS A 269 6.03 18.54 -26.47
C LYS A 269 5.24 17.44 -27.18
N LEU A 270 4.08 17.09 -26.62
CA LEU A 270 3.25 15.97 -27.10
C LEU A 270 2.08 16.43 -27.99
N HIS A 271 1.83 17.74 -28.15
CA HIS A 271 0.67 18.30 -28.85
C HIS A 271 0.40 17.63 -30.22
N ASN A 272 1.43 17.49 -31.06
CA ASN A 272 1.32 16.93 -32.41
C ASN A 272 1.28 15.39 -32.45
N GLN A 273 1.37 14.70 -31.29
CA GLN A 273 1.37 13.25 -31.20
C GLN A 273 0.04 12.70 -30.65
N LEU A 274 -0.85 13.61 -30.23
CA LEU A 274 -2.13 13.27 -29.61
C LEU A 274 -3.28 13.47 -30.59
N PRO A 275 -4.37 12.68 -30.45
CA PRO A 275 -5.60 12.91 -31.19
C PRO A 275 -6.16 14.32 -30.93
N GLU A 276 -6.76 14.91 -31.97
CA GLU A 276 -7.37 16.24 -31.85
C GLU A 276 -8.46 16.29 -30.77
N SER A 277 -9.23 15.23 -30.61
CA SER A 277 -10.25 15.09 -29.55
C SER A 277 -9.68 15.22 -28.15
N VAL A 278 -8.46 14.72 -27.91
CA VAL A 278 -7.74 14.90 -26.64
C VAL A 278 -7.38 16.37 -26.45
N ILE A 279 -6.79 16.98 -27.48
CA ILE A 279 -6.38 18.40 -27.42
C ILE A 279 -7.61 19.30 -27.16
N GLN A 280 -8.72 19.08 -27.83
CA GLN A 280 -9.96 19.84 -27.62
C GLN A 280 -10.48 19.75 -26.19
N ILE A 281 -10.44 18.56 -25.56
CA ILE A 281 -10.86 18.39 -24.17
C ILE A 281 -9.89 19.07 -23.20
N LEU A 282 -8.58 19.01 -23.46
CA LEU A 282 -7.57 19.59 -22.58
C LEU A 282 -7.49 21.13 -22.71
N THR A 283 -7.75 21.67 -23.90
CA THR A 283 -7.79 23.11 -24.17
C THR A 283 -9.05 23.77 -23.62
N ASN A 284 -10.13 23.00 -23.44
CA ASN A 284 -11.35 23.55 -22.84
C ASN A 284 -11.12 23.87 -21.37
N THR A 285 -10.89 25.15 -21.07
CA THR A 285 -10.65 25.68 -19.71
C THR A 285 -11.93 25.91 -18.90
N SER A 286 -13.11 25.47 -19.40
CA SER A 286 -14.33 25.56 -18.61
C SER A 286 -14.09 24.90 -17.24
N VAL A 287 -14.46 25.64 -16.20
CA VAL A 287 -14.29 25.25 -14.81
C VAL A 287 -15.30 24.12 -14.54
N GLU A 288 -14.88 22.88 -14.75
CA GLU A 288 -15.69 21.71 -14.39
C GLU A 288 -15.69 21.57 -12.86
N ASN A 289 -16.88 21.75 -12.25
CA ASN A 289 -17.15 21.34 -10.86
C ASN A 289 -16.43 22.11 -9.74
N GLN A 290 -15.77 23.25 -9.99
CA GLN A 290 -15.13 24.02 -8.92
C GLN A 290 -16.14 24.63 -7.92
N ASN A 291 -17.37 24.88 -8.36
CA ASN A 291 -18.45 25.44 -7.53
C ASN A 291 -19.34 24.37 -6.89
N GLU A 292 -19.06 23.08 -7.13
CA GLU A 292 -19.88 21.99 -6.59
C GLU A 292 -19.58 21.76 -5.10
N SER A 293 -20.62 21.71 -4.29
CA SER A 293 -20.51 21.34 -2.88
C SER A 293 -20.21 19.83 -2.74
N PHE A 294 -19.29 19.50 -1.86
CA PHE A 294 -18.95 18.13 -1.44
C PHE A 294 -19.42 17.82 -0.01
N SER A 295 -20.38 18.58 0.52
CA SER A 295 -20.90 18.39 1.87
C SER A 295 -21.55 17.02 2.10
N HIS A 296 -22.01 16.35 1.04
CA HIS A 296 -22.56 14.99 1.04
C HIS A 296 -21.49 13.90 1.03
N VAL A 297 -20.19 14.24 1.02
CA VAL A 297 -19.10 13.28 0.94
C VAL A 297 -18.30 13.22 2.25
N SER A 298 -18.04 12.01 2.72
CA SER A 298 -17.13 11.75 3.83
C SER A 298 -16.05 10.77 3.41
N ASN A 299 -14.79 11.22 3.38
CA ASN A 299 -13.66 10.39 3.03
C ASN A 299 -12.91 9.94 4.30
N PHE A 300 -12.68 8.64 4.45
CA PHE A 300 -11.97 8.04 5.59
C PHE A 300 -10.79 7.22 5.09
N ILE A 301 -9.59 7.53 5.55
CA ILE A 301 -8.43 6.65 5.40
C ILE A 301 -8.53 5.64 6.53
N ILE A 302 -8.88 4.39 6.18
CA ILE A 302 -9.06 3.31 7.14
C ILE A 302 -7.77 2.53 7.41
N GLY A 303 -6.79 2.61 6.52
CA GLY A 303 -5.48 2.00 6.68
C GLY A 303 -4.45 2.65 5.76
N ASN A 304 -3.23 2.71 6.24
CA ASN A 304 -2.07 3.25 5.53
C ASN A 304 -0.78 2.67 6.11
N ASN A 305 0.36 3.09 5.57
CA ASN A 305 1.67 2.63 6.02
C ASN A 305 1.91 2.92 7.51
N LYS A 306 1.49 4.09 8.01
CA LYS A 306 1.62 4.44 9.44
C LYS A 306 0.86 3.45 10.34
N THR A 307 -0.31 2.97 9.92
CA THR A 307 -1.07 1.93 10.65
C THR A 307 -0.25 0.65 10.78
N ALA A 308 0.39 0.21 9.69
CA ALA A 308 1.26 -0.97 9.70
C ALA A 308 2.48 -0.79 10.62
N LEU A 309 3.15 0.37 10.56
CA LEU A 309 4.30 0.67 11.41
C LEU A 309 3.94 0.73 12.89
N ASN A 310 2.79 1.29 13.25
CA ASN A 310 2.33 1.33 14.65
C ASN A 310 2.07 -0.08 15.20
N ALA A 311 1.51 -0.99 14.39
CA ALA A 311 1.35 -2.39 14.79
C ALA A 311 2.70 -3.11 14.91
N ALA A 312 3.63 -2.84 14.00
CA ALA A 312 5.00 -3.35 14.07
C ALA A 312 5.70 -2.90 15.35
N ALA A 313 5.61 -1.61 15.71
CA ALA A 313 6.21 -1.05 16.92
C ALA A 313 5.70 -1.75 18.18
N LYS A 314 4.39 -1.95 18.29
CA LYS A 314 3.78 -2.62 19.43
C LYS A 314 4.30 -4.06 19.59
N ILE A 315 4.41 -4.82 18.51
CA ILE A 315 4.95 -6.19 18.59
C ILE A 315 6.45 -6.19 18.85
N ALA A 316 7.20 -5.21 18.34
CA ALA A 316 8.61 -5.07 18.70
C ALA A 316 8.78 -4.85 20.21
N GLU A 317 7.95 -4.01 20.83
CA GLU A 317 7.92 -3.79 22.29
C GLU A 317 7.54 -5.07 23.06
N ASP A 318 6.57 -5.84 22.59
CA ASP A 318 6.18 -7.14 23.17
C ASP A 318 7.33 -8.19 23.08
N LEU A 319 8.30 -8.00 22.17
CA LEU A 319 9.51 -8.82 22.00
C LEU A 319 10.74 -8.22 22.69
N ASP A 320 10.56 -7.27 23.61
CA ASP A 320 11.60 -6.57 24.39
C ASP A 320 12.56 -5.72 23.53
N TYR A 321 12.08 -5.22 22.37
CA TYR A 321 12.79 -4.18 21.62
C TYR A 321 12.28 -2.80 22.03
N ASP A 322 13.18 -1.85 22.21
CA ASP A 322 12.82 -0.44 22.25
C ASP A 322 12.58 0.03 20.80
N SER A 323 11.35 0.45 20.49
CA SER A 323 10.92 0.71 19.10
C SER A 323 10.98 2.18 18.75
N PHE A 324 11.40 2.50 17.51
CA PHE A 324 11.46 3.86 16.99
C PHE A 324 10.99 3.90 15.51
N ILE A 325 9.89 4.61 15.26
CA ILE A 325 9.42 4.84 13.88
C ILE A 325 10.11 6.08 13.32
N LEU A 326 11.00 5.87 12.35
CA LEU A 326 11.77 6.93 11.72
C LEU A 326 10.94 7.73 10.71
N THR A 327 10.27 7.03 9.83
CA THR A 327 9.46 7.65 8.76
C THR A 327 8.48 6.64 8.16
N ASN A 328 7.39 7.16 7.60
CA ASN A 328 6.48 6.40 6.72
C ASN A 328 6.50 6.96 5.29
N LYS A 329 7.55 7.71 4.93
CA LYS A 329 7.68 8.41 3.64
C LYS A 329 9.04 8.18 2.98
N LEU A 330 9.69 7.05 3.29
CA LEU A 330 10.97 6.72 2.71
C LEU A 330 10.86 6.57 1.19
N THR A 331 11.76 7.24 0.48
CA THR A 331 11.89 7.17 -0.98
C THR A 331 13.36 6.95 -1.36
N GLY A 332 13.66 6.95 -2.64
CA GLY A 332 15.02 6.86 -3.16
C GLY A 332 15.30 5.54 -3.88
N ILE A 333 16.53 5.38 -4.34
CA ILE A 333 16.99 4.16 -5.03
C ILE A 333 17.27 3.07 -3.99
N ALA A 334 16.65 1.91 -4.13
CA ALA A 334 16.67 0.81 -3.18
C ALA A 334 18.08 0.42 -2.71
N SER A 335 19.01 0.22 -3.64
CA SER A 335 20.40 -0.14 -3.33
C SER A 335 21.14 0.95 -2.54
N ASN A 336 20.92 2.23 -2.88
CA ASN A 336 21.51 3.34 -2.14
C ASN A 336 20.91 3.47 -0.75
N THR A 337 19.58 3.33 -0.66
CA THR A 337 18.84 3.39 0.61
C THR A 337 19.30 2.29 1.56
N GLY A 338 19.40 1.04 1.09
CA GLY A 338 19.87 -0.09 1.91
C GLY A 338 21.27 0.14 2.46
N ARG A 339 22.20 0.59 1.60
CA ARG A 339 23.57 0.95 2.01
C ARG A 339 23.56 2.07 3.04
N ASN A 340 22.85 3.16 2.76
CA ASN A 340 22.86 4.36 3.60
C ASN A 340 22.23 4.10 4.98
N LEU A 341 21.21 3.26 5.10
CA LEU A 341 20.63 2.88 6.39
C LEU A 341 21.67 2.18 7.29
N ILE A 342 22.46 1.27 6.74
CA ILE A 342 23.52 0.59 7.50
C ILE A 342 24.66 1.56 7.87
N LEU A 343 25.07 2.43 6.94
CA LEU A 343 26.08 3.46 7.23
C LEU A 343 25.62 4.43 8.30
N LEU A 344 24.37 4.88 8.25
CA LEU A 344 23.77 5.76 9.27
C LEU A 344 23.84 5.15 10.67
N ILE A 345 23.38 3.91 10.81
CA ILE A 345 23.37 3.19 12.09
C ILE A 345 24.81 2.99 12.58
N THR A 346 25.69 2.50 11.72
CA THR A 346 27.10 2.25 12.09
C THR A 346 27.81 3.54 12.51
N ALA A 347 27.55 4.65 11.82
CA ALA A 347 28.12 5.96 12.19
C ALA A 347 27.67 6.43 13.57
N ALA A 348 26.39 6.27 13.90
CA ALA A 348 25.85 6.63 15.20
C ALA A 348 26.42 5.74 16.31
N LEU A 349 26.46 4.40 16.11
CA LEU A 349 27.04 3.46 17.06
C LEU A 349 28.55 3.72 17.32
N GLN A 350 29.26 4.27 16.33
CA GLN A 350 30.67 4.64 16.43
C GLN A 350 30.89 6.10 16.87
N ASN A 351 29.84 6.82 17.28
CA ASN A 351 29.87 8.23 17.68
C ASN A 351 30.49 9.17 16.62
N LYS A 352 30.23 8.90 15.32
CA LYS A 352 30.73 9.70 14.18
C LYS A 352 29.65 10.66 13.67
N PHE A 353 29.38 11.72 14.41
CA PHE A 353 28.24 12.61 14.13
C PHE A 353 28.29 13.27 12.74
N GLU A 354 29.45 13.79 12.30
CA GLU A 354 29.56 14.44 10.99
C GLU A 354 29.22 13.48 9.84
N PHE A 355 29.75 12.25 9.88
CA PHE A 355 29.44 11.23 8.88
C PHE A 355 27.98 10.79 8.95
N PHE A 356 27.42 10.63 10.17
CA PHE A 356 26.01 10.36 10.37
C PHE A 356 25.15 11.47 9.75
N ASN A 357 25.50 12.74 9.95
CA ASN A 357 24.76 13.88 9.40
C ASN A 357 24.73 13.86 7.88
N ASP A 358 25.87 13.60 7.22
CA ASP A 358 25.95 13.53 5.77
C ASP A 358 25.07 12.40 5.19
N ILE A 359 25.03 11.24 5.82
CA ILE A 359 24.18 10.12 5.40
C ILE A 359 22.69 10.40 5.69
N TYR A 360 22.40 11.06 6.82
CA TYR A 360 21.04 11.43 7.20
C TYR A 360 20.37 12.31 6.14
N GLU A 361 21.09 13.33 5.63
CA GLU A 361 20.62 14.21 4.58
C GLU A 361 20.36 13.44 3.26
N GLN A 362 21.21 12.46 2.92
CA GLN A 362 21.03 11.64 1.73
C GLN A 362 19.77 10.73 1.78
N LEU A 363 19.28 10.41 2.97
CA LEU A 363 18.07 9.62 3.17
C LEU A 363 16.79 10.47 3.20
N ASP A 364 16.91 11.79 3.10
CA ASP A 364 15.79 12.75 3.15
C ASP A 364 14.82 12.49 4.33
N LEU A 365 15.39 12.22 5.49
CA LEU A 365 14.64 12.01 6.72
C LEU A 365 14.29 13.33 7.40
N HIS A 366 13.24 13.31 8.23
CA HIS A 366 12.76 14.51 8.92
C HIS A 366 13.83 15.16 9.82
N SER A 367 14.24 16.38 9.52
CA SER A 367 15.35 17.10 10.18
C SER A 367 15.21 17.17 11.72
N HIS A 368 13.99 17.25 12.24
CA HIS A 368 13.73 17.33 13.69
C HIS A 368 14.03 16.01 14.45
N LEU A 369 14.18 14.87 13.77
CA LEU A 369 14.52 13.60 14.38
C LEU A 369 16.02 13.31 14.39
N LYS A 370 16.83 14.11 13.70
CA LYS A 370 18.25 13.83 13.47
C LYS A 370 19.04 13.64 14.76
N GLU A 371 19.03 14.65 15.62
CA GLU A 371 19.78 14.60 16.89
C GLU A 371 19.21 13.56 17.85
N THR A 372 17.89 13.42 17.87
CA THR A 372 17.21 12.42 18.68
C THR A 372 17.64 11.01 18.29
N LEU A 373 17.64 10.71 16.98
CA LEU A 373 18.07 9.40 16.47
C LEU A 373 19.57 9.15 16.75
N PHE A 374 20.43 10.15 16.50
CA PHE A 374 21.85 9.99 16.78
C PHE A 374 22.11 9.67 18.26
N ASN A 375 21.53 10.45 19.17
CA ASN A 375 21.70 10.25 20.61
C ASN A 375 21.10 8.91 21.07
N TYR A 376 19.98 8.52 20.49
CA TYR A 376 19.32 7.25 20.78
C TYR A 376 20.21 6.05 20.41
N LEU A 377 20.77 6.04 19.22
CA LEU A 377 21.67 5.00 18.74
C LEU A 377 23.04 5.03 19.45
N ASN A 378 23.61 6.21 19.66
CA ASN A 378 24.91 6.36 20.31
C ASN A 378 24.88 5.89 21.78
N ASN A 379 23.78 6.13 22.48
CA ASN A 379 23.62 5.73 23.88
C ASN A 379 23.23 4.25 24.05
N PHE A 380 22.92 3.55 22.96
CA PHE A 380 22.46 2.17 22.97
C PHE A 380 23.45 1.20 23.66
N GLN A 381 24.76 1.33 23.38
CA GLN A 381 25.79 0.45 23.95
C GLN A 381 25.83 0.46 25.46
N ASN A 382 25.31 1.53 26.09
CA ASN A 382 25.26 1.67 27.55
C ASN A 382 23.96 1.09 28.17
N GLN A 383 23.04 0.60 27.37
CA GLN A 383 21.77 0.06 27.81
C GLN A 383 21.68 -1.40 27.39
N ASN A 384 21.45 -2.28 28.37
CA ASN A 384 21.24 -3.71 28.10
C ASN A 384 19.86 -3.95 27.40
N LYS A 385 19.60 -3.28 26.30
CA LYS A 385 18.33 -3.28 25.53
C LYS A 385 18.58 -3.70 24.09
N LYS A 386 17.54 -4.11 23.41
CA LYS A 386 17.53 -4.32 21.96
C LYS A 386 16.76 -3.18 21.29
N LEU A 387 17.16 -2.75 20.11
CA LEU A 387 16.48 -1.69 19.37
C LEU A 387 15.77 -2.21 18.13
N CYS A 388 14.62 -1.60 17.82
CA CYS A 388 13.88 -1.81 16.57
C CYS A 388 13.63 -0.47 15.88
N LEU A 389 14.31 -0.20 14.77
CA LEU A 389 14.02 0.95 13.93
C LEU A 389 13.03 0.52 12.84
N LEU A 390 11.98 1.30 12.67
CA LEU A 390 10.88 1.06 11.74
C LEU A 390 10.80 2.17 10.70
N LEU A 391 10.78 1.80 9.44
CA LEU A 391 10.60 2.72 8.34
C LEU A 391 9.55 2.17 7.38
N GLY A 392 8.86 3.07 6.71
CA GLY A 392 7.92 2.73 5.66
C GLY A 392 7.98 3.74 4.53
N GLY A 393 7.42 3.37 3.40
CA GLY A 393 7.46 4.15 2.18
C GLY A 393 7.59 3.27 0.95
N GLU A 394 8.16 3.79 -0.13
CA GLU A 394 8.35 3.04 -1.37
C GLU A 394 9.62 3.49 -2.08
N THR A 395 10.62 2.62 -2.14
CA THR A 395 11.85 2.86 -2.91
C THR A 395 11.68 2.43 -4.36
N THR A 396 12.62 2.81 -5.21
CA THR A 396 12.62 2.47 -6.63
C THR A 396 13.89 1.71 -7.03
N VAL A 397 13.81 0.94 -8.10
CA VAL A 397 14.98 0.29 -8.72
C VAL A 397 15.30 0.96 -10.03
N THR A 398 16.56 1.33 -10.22
CA THR A 398 17.06 1.70 -11.55
C THR A 398 17.57 0.43 -12.24
N VAL A 399 16.85 -0.02 -13.26
CA VAL A 399 17.16 -1.28 -13.94
C VAL A 399 18.26 -1.05 -14.99
N TYR A 400 19.41 -1.67 -14.78
CA TYR A 400 20.54 -1.68 -15.72
C TYR A 400 20.82 -3.07 -16.29
N GLY A 401 20.48 -4.11 -15.53
CA GLY A 401 20.73 -5.50 -15.85
C GLY A 401 19.51 -6.23 -16.41
N SER A 402 19.65 -7.53 -16.58
CA SER A 402 18.59 -8.44 -17.04
C SER A 402 18.13 -9.42 -15.94
N GLY A 403 18.59 -9.23 -14.71
CA GLY A 403 18.30 -10.09 -13.58
C GLY A 403 16.85 -10.00 -13.11
N VAL A 404 16.52 -10.83 -12.14
CA VAL A 404 15.19 -10.91 -11.52
C VAL A 404 15.30 -10.47 -10.07
N GLY A 405 14.44 -9.52 -9.67
CA GLY A 405 14.39 -9.01 -8.30
C GLY A 405 13.33 -7.95 -8.14
N GLY A 406 13.26 -7.40 -6.94
CA GLY A 406 12.42 -6.27 -6.59
C GLY A 406 13.15 -5.29 -5.68
N ARG A 407 12.54 -4.15 -5.40
CA ARG A 407 13.14 -3.06 -4.61
C ARG A 407 13.51 -3.47 -3.18
N ASN A 408 12.67 -4.29 -2.54
CA ASN A 408 12.91 -4.74 -1.18
C ASN A 408 14.07 -5.73 -1.09
N GLN A 409 14.16 -6.66 -2.06
CA GLN A 409 15.26 -7.61 -2.16
C GLN A 409 16.57 -6.91 -2.54
N GLU A 410 16.52 -5.90 -3.43
CA GLU A 410 17.69 -5.12 -3.81
C GLU A 410 18.21 -4.28 -2.62
N LEU A 411 17.30 -3.63 -1.88
CA LEU A 411 17.62 -2.89 -0.66
C LEU A 411 18.31 -3.80 0.37
N ALA A 412 17.74 -4.99 0.61
CA ALA A 412 18.32 -5.96 1.55
C ALA A 412 19.70 -6.46 1.10
N LEU A 413 19.90 -6.77 -0.19
CA LEU A 413 21.21 -7.19 -0.71
C LEU A 413 22.26 -6.09 -0.54
N ALA A 414 21.91 -4.85 -0.84
CA ALA A 414 22.81 -3.71 -0.66
C ALA A 414 23.16 -3.47 0.82
N ALA A 415 22.18 -3.62 1.72
CA ALA A 415 22.39 -3.55 3.16
C ALA A 415 23.32 -4.67 3.68
N ALA A 416 23.12 -5.92 3.21
CA ALA A 416 23.96 -7.06 3.57
C ALA A 416 25.43 -6.87 3.15
N LEU A 417 25.65 -6.36 1.94
CA LEU A 417 26.99 -6.03 1.46
C LEU A 417 27.66 -4.98 2.33
N GLU A 418 26.92 -3.95 2.74
CA GLU A 418 27.48 -2.90 3.60
C GLU A 418 27.72 -3.37 5.04
N LEU A 419 26.84 -4.23 5.60
CA LEU A 419 27.07 -4.91 6.88
C LEU A 419 28.36 -5.76 6.85
N HIS A 420 28.53 -6.56 5.79
CA HIS A 420 29.70 -7.40 5.64
C HIS A 420 31.00 -6.60 5.47
N LYS A 421 30.94 -5.42 4.86
CA LYS A 421 32.09 -4.52 4.67
C LYS A 421 32.50 -3.83 5.99
N ASN A 422 31.53 -3.31 6.74
CA ASN A 422 31.78 -2.54 7.96
C ASN A 422 31.96 -3.41 9.21
N LYS A 423 31.37 -4.60 9.23
CA LYS A 423 31.41 -5.55 10.36
C LYS A 423 31.22 -4.88 11.72
N PRO A 424 30.05 -4.25 11.95
CA PRO A 424 29.78 -3.63 13.24
C PRO A 424 29.85 -4.66 14.38
N ASP A 425 30.25 -4.20 15.57
CA ASP A 425 30.33 -5.06 16.76
C ASP A 425 28.95 -5.57 17.21
N ASN A 426 27.90 -4.79 16.93
CA ASN A 426 26.52 -5.17 17.22
C ASN A 426 25.96 -6.09 16.14
N ASN A 427 25.10 -7.01 16.55
CA ASN A 427 24.29 -7.79 15.62
C ASN A 427 23.22 -6.88 15.00
N ILE A 428 23.21 -6.75 13.69
CA ILE A 428 22.21 -5.98 12.95
C ILE A 428 21.49 -6.90 11.98
N THR A 429 20.15 -6.88 12.02
CA THR A 429 19.29 -7.57 11.07
C THR A 429 18.36 -6.54 10.43
N LEU A 430 18.33 -6.46 9.09
CA LEU A 430 17.40 -5.64 8.34
C LEU A 430 16.44 -6.55 7.57
N LEU A 431 15.14 -6.35 7.72
CA LEU A 431 14.12 -6.94 6.87
C LEU A 431 13.49 -5.80 6.04
N SER A 432 13.38 -5.99 4.74
CA SER A 432 12.62 -5.10 3.84
C SER A 432 11.63 -5.90 3.04
N ALA A 433 10.34 -5.53 3.10
CA ALA A 433 9.30 -6.28 2.40
C ALA A 433 8.05 -5.44 2.08
N GLY A 434 7.44 -5.73 0.93
CA GLY A 434 6.15 -5.17 0.50
C GLY A 434 4.98 -5.77 1.26
N THR A 435 4.08 -4.94 1.75
CA THR A 435 2.90 -5.38 2.52
C THR A 435 1.89 -6.18 1.69
N ASP A 436 1.92 -6.09 0.35
CA ASP A 436 1.08 -6.89 -0.55
C ASP A 436 1.60 -8.32 -0.77
N GLY A 437 2.82 -8.60 -0.30
CA GLY A 437 3.41 -9.92 -0.35
C GLY A 437 4.17 -10.23 -1.63
N ILE A 438 4.39 -9.22 -2.49
CA ILE A 438 5.08 -9.36 -3.78
C ILE A 438 6.10 -8.24 -3.93
N ASP A 439 7.30 -8.59 -4.38
CA ASP A 439 8.37 -7.64 -4.68
C ASP A 439 8.91 -7.86 -6.09
N GLY A 440 8.58 -6.95 -6.99
CA GLY A 440 8.87 -7.08 -8.42
C GLY A 440 8.19 -8.30 -9.07
N PRO A 441 8.77 -8.91 -10.10
CA PRO A 441 8.22 -10.08 -10.79
C PRO A 441 8.58 -11.39 -10.07
N THR A 442 8.52 -11.42 -8.71
CA THR A 442 8.96 -12.57 -7.90
C THR A 442 7.84 -13.09 -7.01
N CYS A 443 8.01 -14.24 -6.38
CA CYS A 443 7.08 -14.80 -5.41
C CYS A 443 7.43 -14.44 -3.94
N ALA A 444 8.42 -13.56 -3.74
CA ALA A 444 8.81 -13.08 -2.43
C ALA A 444 8.25 -11.67 -2.18
N ALA A 445 7.94 -11.34 -0.93
CA ALA A 445 7.59 -10.00 -0.48
C ALA A 445 8.82 -9.12 -0.31
N GLY A 446 9.99 -9.72 -0.10
CA GLY A 446 11.25 -9.04 0.16
C GLY A 446 12.32 -9.99 0.67
N ALA A 447 13.30 -9.44 1.39
CA ALA A 447 14.40 -10.24 1.93
C ALA A 447 14.90 -9.71 3.28
N ILE A 448 15.71 -10.54 3.94
CA ILE A 448 16.41 -10.22 5.19
C ILE A 448 17.90 -10.06 4.88
N ALA A 449 18.52 -9.08 5.53
CA ALA A 449 19.93 -8.76 5.45
C ALA A 449 20.60 -8.89 6.83
N THR A 450 21.69 -9.63 6.87
CA THR A 450 22.63 -9.75 8.00
C THR A 450 24.06 -9.82 7.44
N ILE A 451 25.02 -10.26 8.21
CA ILE A 451 26.36 -10.56 7.70
C ILE A 451 26.41 -11.99 7.11
N SER A 452 25.56 -12.88 7.61
CA SER A 452 25.67 -14.33 7.39
C SER A 452 25.38 -14.76 5.95
N GLU A 453 24.43 -14.11 5.25
CA GLU A 453 24.13 -14.48 3.85
C GLU A 453 25.29 -14.14 2.89
N ILE A 454 26.07 -13.11 3.17
CA ILE A 454 27.25 -12.80 2.37
C ILE A 454 28.37 -13.81 2.62
N GLU A 455 28.51 -14.28 3.85
CA GLU A 455 29.46 -15.35 4.18
C GLU A 455 29.04 -16.69 3.54
N GLU A 456 27.73 -17.01 3.59
CA GLU A 456 27.15 -18.17 2.90
C GLU A 456 27.40 -18.09 1.38
N ALA A 457 27.13 -16.93 0.75
CA ALA A 457 27.34 -16.71 -0.66
C ALA A 457 28.79 -16.94 -1.06
N LYS A 458 29.74 -16.38 -0.31
CA LYS A 458 31.19 -16.58 -0.55
C LYS A 458 31.60 -18.03 -0.45
N SER A 459 31.06 -18.77 0.54
CA SER A 459 31.33 -20.21 0.69
C SER A 459 30.84 -21.03 -0.48
N LYS A 460 29.81 -20.55 -1.19
CA LYS A 460 29.25 -21.16 -2.41
C LYS A 460 29.89 -20.62 -3.71
N GLY A 461 30.88 -19.73 -3.61
CA GLY A 461 31.55 -19.13 -4.77
C GLY A 461 30.70 -18.09 -5.53
N LEU A 462 29.66 -17.55 -4.91
CA LEU A 462 28.81 -16.51 -5.46
C LEU A 462 29.44 -15.13 -5.23
N ASP A 463 29.30 -14.22 -6.21
CA ASP A 463 29.66 -12.80 -6.05
C ASP A 463 28.40 -11.95 -5.84
N PRO A 464 28.07 -11.55 -4.59
CA PRO A 464 26.90 -10.76 -4.29
C PRO A 464 26.86 -9.42 -5.04
N SER A 465 28.03 -8.82 -5.30
CA SER A 465 28.11 -7.54 -6.01
C SER A 465 27.72 -7.68 -7.48
N ALA A 466 28.07 -8.79 -8.13
CA ALA A 466 27.66 -9.07 -9.50
C ALA A 466 26.13 -9.20 -9.62
N PHE A 467 25.47 -9.87 -8.65
CA PHE A 467 24.01 -9.97 -8.61
C PHE A 467 23.35 -8.60 -8.40
N LEU A 468 23.86 -7.77 -7.47
CA LEU A 468 23.32 -6.43 -7.24
C LEU A 468 23.44 -5.56 -8.51
N ASN A 469 24.59 -5.56 -9.19
CA ASN A 469 24.83 -4.79 -10.40
C ASN A 469 23.97 -5.25 -11.59
N ASN A 470 23.50 -6.49 -11.58
CA ASN A 470 22.61 -7.05 -12.62
C ASN A 470 21.13 -6.94 -12.26
N ASN A 471 20.76 -6.27 -11.17
CA ASN A 471 19.39 -6.23 -10.61
C ASN A 471 18.82 -7.64 -10.38
N ASP A 472 19.64 -8.59 -9.91
CA ASP A 472 19.33 -10.02 -9.82
C ASP A 472 19.23 -10.52 -8.35
N SER A 473 18.69 -9.68 -7.51
CA SER A 473 18.59 -9.93 -6.06
C SER A 473 17.75 -11.17 -5.71
N TYR A 474 16.71 -11.47 -6.49
CA TYR A 474 15.92 -12.68 -6.26
C TYR A 474 16.71 -13.95 -6.51
N THR A 475 17.44 -14.02 -7.62
CA THR A 475 18.29 -15.16 -7.95
C THR A 475 19.38 -15.35 -6.90
N PHE A 476 19.98 -14.25 -6.42
CA PHE A 476 20.95 -14.30 -5.32
C PHE A 476 20.40 -15.01 -4.09
N PHE A 477 19.32 -14.49 -3.52
CA PHE A 477 18.74 -15.06 -2.31
C PHE A 477 18.19 -16.48 -2.54
N SER A 478 17.69 -16.80 -3.73
CA SER A 478 17.19 -18.13 -4.07
C SER A 478 18.29 -19.20 -4.14
N GLN A 479 19.54 -18.82 -4.40
CA GLN A 479 20.70 -19.73 -4.39
C GLN A 479 21.25 -19.96 -2.98
N LEU A 480 20.81 -19.16 -2.03
CA LEU A 480 21.14 -19.33 -0.61
C LEU A 480 20.09 -20.19 0.10
N ASN A 481 20.06 -20.09 1.41
CA ASN A 481 19.01 -20.72 2.22
C ASN A 481 17.70 -19.94 2.08
N GLU A 482 16.55 -20.64 1.97
CA GLU A 482 15.22 -20.01 1.85
C GLU A 482 14.86 -19.06 3.02
N GLN A 483 15.56 -19.18 4.13
CA GLN A 483 15.38 -18.29 5.29
C GLN A 483 15.66 -16.81 5.00
N TRP A 484 16.36 -16.47 3.93
CA TRP A 484 16.68 -15.09 3.60
C TRP A 484 15.58 -14.37 2.80
N LEU A 485 14.70 -15.13 2.12
CA LEU A 485 13.53 -14.57 1.44
C LEU A 485 12.32 -14.46 2.38
N VAL A 486 11.61 -13.37 2.30
CA VAL A 486 10.32 -13.17 2.97
C VAL A 486 9.22 -13.62 2.01
N LYS A 487 8.60 -14.77 2.28
CA LYS A 487 7.55 -15.36 1.44
C LYS A 487 6.24 -15.40 2.21
N THR A 488 5.30 -14.51 1.89
CA THR A 488 3.95 -14.46 2.49
C THR A 488 2.89 -14.97 1.52
N GLY A 489 3.18 -14.96 0.22
CA GLY A 489 2.21 -14.95 -0.86
C GLY A 489 1.32 -13.70 -0.77
N HIS A 490 0.34 -13.56 -1.64
CA HIS A 490 -0.59 -12.42 -1.60
C HIS A 490 -1.22 -12.25 -0.20
N THR A 491 -1.11 -11.06 0.38
CA THR A 491 -1.63 -10.74 1.72
C THR A 491 -3.07 -10.23 1.70
N GLY A 492 -3.55 -9.79 0.51
CA GLY A 492 -4.87 -9.18 0.34
C GLY A 492 -4.94 -7.71 0.77
N THR A 493 -3.79 -7.09 1.07
CA THR A 493 -3.67 -5.66 1.39
C THR A 493 -2.51 -5.04 0.62
N ASN A 494 -2.39 -3.71 0.62
CA ASN A 494 -1.23 -2.98 0.14
C ASN A 494 -1.19 -1.58 0.78
N VAL A 495 -0.14 -1.32 1.56
CA VAL A 495 0.18 -0.01 2.12
C VAL A 495 1.68 0.31 1.93
N MET A 496 2.24 -0.07 0.79
CA MET A 496 3.67 0.07 0.45
C MET A 496 4.59 -0.86 1.26
N ASP A 497 5.86 -0.48 1.42
CA ASP A 497 6.88 -1.30 2.05
C ASP A 497 7.02 -1.03 3.55
N VAL A 498 7.51 -2.03 4.26
CA VAL A 498 7.94 -1.93 5.66
C VAL A 498 9.38 -2.40 5.75
N ILE A 499 10.21 -1.57 6.38
CA ILE A 499 11.60 -1.88 6.69
C ILE A 499 11.75 -1.93 8.20
N ILE A 500 12.32 -3.02 8.68
CA ILE A 500 12.54 -3.30 10.10
C ILE A 500 14.03 -3.51 10.29
N ILE A 501 14.66 -2.74 11.18
CA ILE A 501 16.07 -2.89 11.51
C ILE A 501 16.17 -3.19 13.00
N LEU A 502 16.64 -4.39 13.31
CA LEU A 502 16.87 -4.85 14.67
C LEU A 502 18.35 -4.74 14.99
N ILE A 503 18.66 -4.26 16.20
CA ILE A 503 20.02 -4.08 16.72
C ILE A 503 20.07 -4.73 18.11
N GLY A 504 21.04 -5.65 18.32
CA GLY A 504 21.19 -6.39 19.58
C GLY A 504 22.62 -6.72 19.95
#